data_153f51111277587f9bf41c8f39a9e16f
#
_entry.id   153f51111277587f9bf41c8f39a9e16f
#
_cell.length_a   1.000
_cell.length_b   1.000
_cell.length_c   1.000
_cell.angle_alpha   90.00
_cell.angle_beta   90.00
_cell.angle_gamma   90.00
#
_symmetry.space_group_name_H-M   'P 1'
#
loop_
_entity.id
_entity.type
_entity.pdbx_description
1 polymer ?
#
loop_
_entity_poly.entity_id
_entity_poly.type
_entity_poly.pdbx_seq_one_letter_code
_entity_poly.pdbx_strand_id
1 'polypeptide(L)'
;MVEYRKLSLKYRFVLRVPYFFYNKLTARLYGEKLIQITTIGRVSKKDRKTLLEVVGKIDDTPVVISAFGENSDWVLNLRKNPEAEVLWTKHSYISNVEWLSENEAQAVLSDYKKENPKLVKLYETLFKRSWVEFSKLPVCMFPGLK
;
A
#
# COMPACT_ATOMS: atom_id res chain seq x y z
N MET A 1 -9.10 0.42 15.88
CA MET A 1 -8.51 0.12 14.57
C MET A 1 -8.62 -1.37 14.27
N VAL A 2 -8.94 -1.74 13.04
CA VAL A 2 -9.02 -3.14 12.62
C VAL A 2 -7.61 -3.63 12.27
N GLU A 3 -7.16 -4.70 12.92
CA GLU A 3 -5.91 -5.36 12.59
C GLU A 3 -6.16 -6.51 11.62
N TYR A 4 -5.24 -6.72 10.67
CA TYR A 4 -5.34 -7.79 9.69
C TYR A 4 -5.61 -9.15 10.33
N ARG A 5 -4.93 -9.44 11.46
CA ARG A 5 -5.08 -10.73 12.18
C ARG A 5 -6.47 -10.93 12.77
N LYS A 6 -7.21 -9.84 12.99
CA LYS A 6 -8.57 -9.87 13.53
C LYS A 6 -9.64 -9.99 12.47
N LEU A 7 -9.28 -9.93 11.19
CA LEU A 7 -10.22 -10.14 10.10
C LEU A 7 -10.62 -11.62 10.02
N SER A 8 -11.84 -11.86 9.56
CA SER A 8 -12.27 -13.23 9.31
C SER A 8 -11.39 -13.89 8.25
N LEU A 9 -11.30 -15.22 8.29
CA LEU A 9 -10.48 -16.00 7.36
C LEU A 9 -10.83 -15.71 5.89
N LYS A 10 -12.13 -15.51 5.60
CA LYS A 10 -12.62 -15.16 4.26
C LYS A 10 -12.01 -13.88 3.73
N TYR A 11 -12.01 -12.81 4.52
CA TYR A 11 -11.43 -11.53 4.11
C TYR A 11 -9.91 -11.61 3.97
N ARG A 12 -9.27 -12.32 4.87
CA ARG A 12 -7.81 -12.54 4.78
C ARG A 12 -7.43 -13.28 3.51
N PHE A 13 -8.21 -14.26 3.11
CA PHE A 13 -7.99 -15.02 1.88
C PHE A 13 -8.14 -14.10 0.65
N VAL A 14 -9.23 -13.34 0.57
CA VAL A 14 -9.48 -12.41 -0.54
C VAL A 14 -8.36 -11.38 -0.69
N LEU A 15 -7.86 -10.84 0.42
CA LEU A 15 -6.76 -9.86 0.39
C LEU A 15 -5.42 -10.49 -0.03
N ARG A 16 -5.25 -11.79 0.12
CA ARG A 16 -3.99 -12.49 -0.21
C ARG A 16 -3.95 -13.12 -1.58
N VAL A 17 -5.07 -13.33 -2.24
CA VAL A 17 -5.09 -13.99 -3.55
C VAL A 17 -4.17 -13.32 -4.57
N PRO A 18 -4.17 -11.97 -4.74
CA PRO A 18 -3.24 -11.33 -5.67
C PRO A 18 -1.77 -11.54 -5.32
N TYR A 19 -1.44 -11.67 -4.04
CA TYR A 19 -0.06 -11.86 -3.57
C TYR A 19 0.59 -13.11 -4.18
N PHE A 20 -0.15 -14.23 -4.29
CA PHE A 20 0.39 -15.48 -4.83
C PHE A 20 0.68 -15.41 -6.33
N PHE A 21 0.01 -14.52 -7.05
CA PHE A 21 0.12 -14.41 -8.51
C PHE A 21 0.93 -13.20 -8.95
N TYR A 22 1.42 -12.36 -8.03
CA TYR A 22 2.15 -11.16 -8.36
C TYR A 22 3.65 -11.43 -8.40
N ASN A 23 4.26 -11.27 -9.59
CA ASN A 23 5.69 -11.42 -9.81
C ASN A 23 6.11 -10.57 -11.02
N LYS A 24 7.39 -10.62 -11.41
CA LYS A 24 7.90 -9.84 -12.54
C LYS A 24 7.17 -10.10 -13.86
N LEU A 25 6.66 -11.34 -14.06
CA LEU A 25 5.93 -11.69 -15.28
C LEU A 25 4.49 -11.19 -15.24
N THR A 26 3.82 -11.27 -14.09
CA THR A 26 2.40 -10.95 -13.94
C THR A 26 2.13 -9.51 -13.51
N ALA A 27 3.13 -8.80 -12.98
CA ALA A 27 2.97 -7.42 -12.50
C ALA A 27 2.37 -6.49 -13.57
N ARG A 28 2.75 -6.70 -14.82
CA ARG A 28 2.22 -5.91 -15.95
C ARG A 28 0.71 -6.11 -16.15
N LEU A 29 0.19 -7.31 -15.83
CA LEU A 29 -1.24 -7.62 -15.97
C LEU A 29 -2.09 -6.88 -14.93
N TYR A 30 -1.54 -6.63 -13.73
CA TYR A 30 -2.22 -5.85 -12.70
C TYR A 30 -2.10 -4.34 -12.94
N GLY A 31 -1.24 -3.93 -13.89
CA GLY A 31 -1.05 -2.54 -14.26
C GLY A 31 -0.58 -1.68 -13.10
N GLU A 32 -1.07 -0.45 -13.03
CA GLU A 32 -0.69 0.51 -12.01
C GLU A 32 -1.42 0.33 -10.67
N LYS A 33 -2.40 -0.57 -10.60
CA LYS A 33 -3.27 -0.71 -9.42
C LYS A 33 -2.61 -1.40 -8.24
N LEU A 34 -1.64 -2.26 -8.49
CA LEU A 34 -0.93 -3.04 -7.46
C LEU A 34 0.57 -2.79 -7.54
N ILE A 35 1.20 -2.81 -6.38
CA ILE A 35 2.64 -2.66 -6.23
C ILE A 35 3.14 -3.69 -5.22
N GLN A 36 4.28 -4.30 -5.50
CA GLN A 36 4.97 -5.13 -4.52
C GLN A 36 6.18 -4.38 -3.99
N ILE A 37 6.28 -4.28 -2.69
CA ILE A 37 7.46 -3.75 -2.03
C ILE A 37 8.17 -4.87 -1.27
N THR A 38 9.50 -4.83 -1.27
CA THR A 38 10.33 -5.72 -0.46
C THR A 38 11.06 -4.86 0.55
N THR A 39 10.76 -5.08 1.81
CA THR A 39 11.40 -4.39 2.94
C THR A 39 12.30 -5.35 3.70
N ILE A 40 13.20 -4.81 4.52
CA ILE A 40 14.02 -5.61 5.42
C ILE A 40 13.26 -5.78 6.74
N GLY A 41 13.03 -7.02 7.15
CA GLY A 41 12.40 -7.31 8.43
C GLY A 41 13.20 -6.70 9.59
N ARG A 42 12.56 -5.86 10.39
CA ARG A 42 13.24 -5.14 11.49
C ARG A 42 13.80 -6.06 12.58
N VAL A 43 13.25 -7.26 12.70
CA VAL A 43 13.70 -8.28 13.67
C VAL A 43 14.47 -9.38 12.95
N SER A 44 13.86 -10.01 11.93
CA SER A 44 14.46 -11.16 11.24
C SER A 44 15.65 -10.81 10.34
N LYS A 45 15.78 -9.55 9.92
CA LYS A 45 16.75 -9.07 8.92
C LYS A 45 16.62 -9.73 7.55
N LYS A 46 15.50 -10.41 7.31
CA LYS A 46 15.20 -11.08 6.03
C LYS A 46 14.29 -10.19 5.17
N ASP A 47 14.32 -10.44 3.86
CA ASP A 47 13.43 -9.79 2.93
C ASP A 47 11.98 -10.14 3.22
N ARG A 48 11.12 -9.10 3.23
CA ARG A 48 9.68 -9.22 3.45
C ARG A 48 8.94 -8.57 2.31
N LYS A 49 8.23 -9.36 1.54
CA LYS A 49 7.43 -8.88 0.41
C LYS A 49 6.01 -8.58 0.84
N THR A 50 5.50 -7.44 0.39
CA THR A 50 4.14 -7.01 0.67
C THR A 50 3.52 -6.50 -0.63
N LEU A 51 2.30 -6.95 -0.92
CA LEU A 51 1.52 -6.45 -2.04
C LEU A 51 0.54 -5.40 -1.52
N LEU A 52 0.55 -4.23 -2.15
CA LEU A 52 -0.27 -3.09 -1.74
C LEU A 52 -1.06 -2.57 -2.93
N GLU A 53 -2.20 -1.95 -2.65
CA GLU A 53 -2.96 -1.22 -3.65
C GLU A 53 -2.36 0.18 -3.82
N VAL A 54 -2.18 0.59 -5.06
CA VAL A 54 -1.80 1.96 -5.40
C VAL A 54 -3.07 2.80 -5.42
N VAL A 55 -3.14 3.78 -4.53
CA VAL A 55 -4.32 4.64 -4.39
C VAL A 55 -4.23 5.93 -5.20
N GLY A 56 -3.10 6.18 -5.83
CA GLY A 56 -2.89 7.33 -6.69
C GLY A 56 -1.43 7.52 -7.02
N LYS A 57 -1.13 8.65 -7.66
CA LYS A 57 0.23 9.02 -8.05
C LYS A 57 0.47 10.49 -7.76
N ILE A 58 1.72 10.81 -7.42
CA ILE A 58 2.23 12.18 -7.36
C ILE A 58 3.45 12.22 -8.29
N ASP A 59 3.39 13.04 -9.35
CA ASP A 59 4.45 13.13 -10.37
C ASP A 59 4.89 11.74 -10.87
N ASP A 60 3.92 10.91 -11.24
CA ASP A 60 4.09 9.52 -11.70
C ASP A 60 4.69 8.57 -10.65
N THR A 61 4.82 9.01 -9.41
CA THR A 61 5.28 8.19 -8.29
C THR A 61 4.09 7.51 -7.61
N PRO A 62 4.12 6.17 -7.43
CA PRO A 62 3.00 5.47 -6.81
C PRO A 62 2.83 5.81 -5.34
N VAL A 63 1.58 6.00 -4.92
CA VAL A 63 1.19 6.28 -3.54
C VAL A 63 0.38 5.13 -2.99
N VAL A 64 0.71 4.70 -1.78
CA VAL A 64 0.02 3.61 -1.08
C VAL A 64 -0.38 4.05 0.32
N ILE A 65 -1.33 3.32 0.89
CA ILE A 65 -1.84 3.57 2.24
C ILE A 65 -1.75 2.30 3.09
N SER A 66 -1.41 2.46 4.36
CA SER A 66 -1.55 1.39 5.33
C SER A 66 -2.95 1.45 5.97
N ALA A 67 -3.89 0.73 5.37
CA ALA A 67 -5.26 0.68 5.89
C ALA A 67 -5.34 0.04 7.28
N PHE A 68 -4.37 -0.80 7.64
CA PHE A 68 -4.27 -1.40 8.97
C PHE A 68 -3.47 -0.54 9.97
N GLY A 69 -2.98 0.61 9.54
CA GLY A 69 -2.37 1.63 10.41
C GLY A 69 -0.87 1.49 10.64
N GLU A 70 -0.40 2.17 11.68
CA GLU A 70 1.03 2.25 12.03
C GLU A 70 1.64 0.91 12.44
N ASN A 71 0.84 -0.04 12.89
CA ASN A 71 1.33 -1.33 13.38
C ASN A 71 1.47 -2.39 12.29
N SER A 72 1.21 -2.05 11.03
CA SER A 72 1.49 -2.95 9.91
C SER A 72 2.98 -3.25 9.81
N ASP A 73 3.34 -4.50 9.59
CA ASP A 73 4.74 -4.90 9.57
C ASP A 73 5.57 -4.13 8.54
N TRP A 74 5.02 -3.92 7.34
CA TRP A 74 5.75 -3.18 6.31
C TRP A 74 6.01 -1.72 6.70
N VAL A 75 5.06 -1.09 7.40
CA VAL A 75 5.23 0.28 7.91
C VAL A 75 6.35 0.31 8.95
N LEU A 76 6.30 -0.59 9.93
CA LEU A 76 7.31 -0.66 10.98
C LEU A 76 8.69 -0.98 10.41
N ASN A 77 8.77 -1.86 9.42
CA ASN A 77 10.03 -2.18 8.74
C ASN A 77 10.61 -0.93 8.05
N LEU A 78 9.76 -0.16 7.34
CA LEU A 78 10.20 1.06 6.66
C LEU A 78 10.54 2.21 7.62
N ARG A 79 9.88 2.28 8.77
CA ARG A 79 10.27 3.23 9.84
C ARG A 79 11.68 2.93 10.36
N LYS A 80 12.04 1.65 10.43
CA LYS A 80 13.37 1.23 10.88
C LYS A 80 14.42 1.37 9.78
N ASN A 81 14.09 0.97 8.55
CA ASN A 81 14.94 1.07 7.37
C ASN A 81 14.09 1.57 6.19
N PRO A 82 14.26 2.83 5.77
CA PRO A 82 13.37 3.45 4.78
C PRO A 82 13.54 2.94 3.34
N GLU A 83 14.53 2.10 3.08
CA GLU A 83 14.77 1.55 1.74
C GLU A 83 13.85 0.39 1.43
N ALA A 84 13.28 0.37 0.23
CA ALA A 84 12.47 -0.73 -0.28
C ALA A 84 12.85 -1.04 -1.74
N GLU A 85 12.83 -2.32 -2.10
CA GLU A 85 12.77 -2.71 -3.50
C GLU A 85 11.33 -2.64 -3.95
N VAL A 86 11.11 -2.03 -5.11
CA VAL A 86 9.77 -1.79 -5.66
C VAL A 86 9.62 -2.56 -6.97
N LEU A 87 8.51 -3.30 -7.10
CA LEU A 87 8.07 -3.88 -8.35
C LEU A 87 6.69 -3.33 -8.68
N TRP A 88 6.62 -2.50 -9.72
CA TRP A 88 5.40 -1.81 -10.12
C TRP A 88 5.30 -1.76 -11.63
N THR A 89 4.21 -2.27 -12.18
CA THR A 89 4.05 -2.46 -13.62
C THR A 89 5.21 -3.28 -14.20
N LYS A 90 5.97 -2.74 -15.14
CA LYS A 90 7.18 -3.37 -15.72
C LYS A 90 8.47 -2.90 -15.06
N HIS A 91 8.37 -2.05 -14.03
CA HIS A 91 9.52 -1.39 -13.42
C HIS A 91 9.94 -2.06 -12.11
N SER A 92 11.24 -2.22 -11.95
CA SER A 92 11.85 -2.71 -10.72
C SER A 92 12.95 -1.71 -10.33
N TYR A 93 12.86 -1.15 -9.13
CA TYR A 93 13.80 -0.12 -8.67
C TYR A 93 13.89 -0.12 -7.15
N ILE A 94 14.93 0.54 -6.63
CA ILE A 94 15.12 0.76 -5.20
C ILE A 94 14.68 2.18 -4.86
N SER A 95 13.91 2.31 -3.80
CA SER A 95 13.35 3.58 -3.35
C SER A 95 13.58 3.80 -1.87
N ASN A 96 13.77 5.05 -1.48
CA ASN A 96 13.62 5.50 -0.11
C ASN A 96 12.21 6.05 0.05
N VAL A 97 11.43 5.45 0.96
CA VAL A 97 10.04 5.84 1.19
C VAL A 97 9.94 7.31 1.60
N GLU A 98 8.93 8.00 1.06
CA GLU A 98 8.55 9.35 1.50
C GLU A 98 7.15 9.31 2.08
N TRP A 99 7.01 9.69 3.35
CA TRP A 99 5.73 9.75 4.04
C TRP A 99 5.02 11.05 3.71
N LEU A 100 3.76 10.95 3.31
CA LEU A 100 2.96 12.12 2.97
C LEU A 100 2.40 12.81 4.22
N SER A 101 2.25 14.15 4.13
CA SER A 101 1.46 14.88 5.10
C SER A 101 -0.02 14.52 4.98
N GLU A 102 -0.81 14.83 6.00
CA GLU A 102 -2.26 14.60 5.96
C GLU A 102 -2.91 15.33 4.78
N ASN A 103 -2.51 16.57 4.50
CA ASN A 103 -3.04 17.35 3.38
C ASN A 103 -2.72 16.71 2.03
N GLU A 104 -1.50 16.26 1.83
CA GLU A 104 -1.10 15.55 0.60
C GLU A 104 -1.90 14.26 0.45
N ALA A 105 -2.05 13.50 1.53
CA ALA A 105 -2.81 12.27 1.54
C ALA A 105 -4.29 12.52 1.21
N GLN A 106 -4.89 13.58 1.77
CA GLN A 106 -6.29 13.94 1.49
C GLN A 106 -6.51 14.21 0.00
N ALA A 107 -5.59 14.91 -0.65
CA ALA A 107 -5.70 15.20 -2.08
C ALA A 107 -5.71 13.91 -2.92
N VAL A 108 -4.78 12.99 -2.67
CA VAL A 108 -4.69 11.72 -3.38
C VAL A 108 -5.94 10.86 -3.11
N LEU A 109 -6.36 10.73 -1.87
CA LEU A 109 -7.49 9.90 -1.48
C LEU A 109 -8.83 10.47 -1.96
N SER A 110 -8.96 11.79 -2.07
CA SER A 110 -10.13 12.43 -2.64
C SER A 110 -10.29 12.08 -4.13
N ASP A 111 -9.21 12.09 -4.90
CA ASP A 111 -9.23 11.69 -6.30
C ASP A 111 -9.53 10.20 -6.45
N TYR A 112 -8.98 9.36 -5.60
CA TYR A 112 -9.28 7.93 -5.57
C TYR A 112 -10.77 7.67 -5.36
N LYS A 113 -11.41 8.39 -4.44
CA LYS A 113 -12.86 8.27 -4.18
C LYS A 113 -13.70 8.63 -5.40
N LYS A 114 -13.32 9.66 -6.15
CA LYS A 114 -14.03 10.06 -7.37
C LYS A 114 -14.01 8.95 -8.43
N GLU A 115 -12.90 8.26 -8.55
CA GLU A 115 -12.71 7.19 -9.53
C GLU A 115 -13.24 5.83 -9.05
N ASN A 116 -13.26 5.59 -7.75
CA ASN A 116 -13.57 4.28 -7.15
C ASN A 116 -14.59 4.39 -6.00
N PRO A 117 -15.77 4.98 -6.22
CA PRO A 117 -16.72 5.22 -5.11
C PRO A 117 -17.22 3.94 -4.45
N LYS A 118 -17.37 2.87 -5.21
CA LYS A 118 -17.84 1.57 -4.67
C LYS A 118 -16.78 0.90 -3.80
N LEU A 119 -15.50 0.95 -4.22
CA LEU A 119 -14.39 0.42 -3.44
C LEU A 119 -14.21 1.20 -2.14
N VAL A 120 -14.32 2.53 -2.19
CA VAL A 120 -14.24 3.36 -0.99
C VAL A 120 -15.33 2.98 0.01
N LYS A 121 -16.56 2.79 -0.47
CA LYS A 121 -17.65 2.35 0.40
C LYS A 121 -17.38 0.99 1.04
N LEU A 122 -16.80 0.07 0.26
CA LEU A 122 -16.39 -1.23 0.79
C LEU A 122 -15.33 -1.08 1.89
N TYR A 123 -14.32 -0.25 1.66
CA TYR A 123 -13.27 0.01 2.63
C TYR A 123 -13.80 0.68 3.90
N GLU A 124 -14.68 1.65 3.77
CA GLU A 124 -15.33 2.28 4.93
C GLU A 124 -16.08 1.26 5.78
N THR A 125 -16.77 0.32 5.13
CA THR A 125 -17.51 -0.75 5.82
C THR A 125 -16.55 -1.74 6.48
N LEU A 126 -15.53 -2.17 5.75
CA LEU A 126 -14.57 -3.19 6.21
C LEU A 126 -13.72 -2.68 7.39
N PHE A 127 -13.25 -1.45 7.32
CA PHE A 127 -12.38 -0.85 8.33
C PHE A 127 -13.15 -0.02 9.37
N LYS A 128 -14.46 0.11 9.22
CA LYS A 128 -15.34 0.87 10.14
C LYS A 128 -14.83 2.30 10.35
N ARG A 129 -14.51 2.97 9.24
CA ARG A 129 -13.88 4.28 9.25
C ARG A 129 -14.38 5.09 8.04
N SER A 130 -14.67 6.37 8.22
CA SER A 130 -15.01 7.23 7.08
C SER A 130 -13.78 7.49 6.22
N TRP A 131 -13.98 7.67 4.91
CA TRP A 131 -12.87 7.83 3.98
C TRP A 131 -11.99 9.05 4.30
N VAL A 132 -12.58 10.11 4.79
CA VAL A 132 -11.84 11.32 5.19
C VAL A 132 -10.80 11.00 6.28
N GLU A 133 -11.09 10.06 7.17
CA GLU A 133 -10.17 9.67 8.24
C GLU A 133 -9.01 8.81 7.77
N PHE A 134 -9.10 8.20 6.58
CA PHE A 134 -8.00 7.41 6.03
C PHE A 134 -6.75 8.25 5.78
N SER A 135 -6.89 9.57 5.58
CA SER A 135 -5.73 10.47 5.44
C SER A 135 -4.87 10.59 6.70
N LYS A 136 -5.41 10.19 7.84
CA LYS A 136 -4.69 10.16 9.13
C LYS A 136 -3.87 8.87 9.31
N LEU A 137 -4.08 7.88 8.46
CA LEU A 137 -3.29 6.65 8.44
C LEU A 137 -1.97 6.89 7.70
N PRO A 138 -0.97 6.01 7.87
CA PRO A 138 0.28 6.13 7.12
C PRO A 138 0.02 6.05 5.62
N VAL A 139 0.34 7.11 4.91
CA VAL A 139 0.29 7.21 3.46
C VAL A 139 1.69 7.60 2.97
N CYS A 140 2.20 6.87 2.01
CA CYS A 140 3.56 7.11 1.52
C CYS A 140 3.67 6.89 0.01
N MET A 141 4.78 7.35 -0.55
CA MET A 141 5.13 7.12 -1.94
C MET A 141 6.54 6.55 -2.05
N PHE A 142 6.80 5.90 -3.19
CA PHE A 142 8.07 5.26 -3.47
C PHE A 142 8.74 5.94 -4.68
N PRO A 143 9.46 7.06 -4.48
CA PRO A 143 10.13 7.77 -5.56
C PRO A 143 11.35 7.01 -6.09
N GLY A 144 11.86 7.44 -7.24
CA GLY A 144 13.05 6.86 -7.87
C GLY A 144 12.77 6.19 -9.19
N LEU A 145 11.51 6.10 -9.62
CA LEU A 145 11.17 5.66 -10.96
C LEU A 145 11.56 6.75 -11.97
N LYS A 146 12.43 6.39 -12.90
CA LYS A 146 12.89 7.28 -13.97
C LYS A 146 12.34 6.87 -15.32
#